data_38c1144d13bec64dcd02185cfe573e82
#
_entry.id   38c1144d13bec64dcd02185cfe573e82
#
_cell.length_a   1.000
_cell.length_b   1.000
_cell.length_c   1.000
_cell.angle_alpha   90.00
_cell.angle_beta   90.00
_cell.angle_gamma   90.00
#
_symmetry.space_group_name_H-M   'P 1'
#
loop_
_entity.id
_entity.type
_entity.pdbx_description
1 polymer ?
#
loop_
_entity_poly.entity_id
_entity_poly.type
_entity_poly.pdbx_seq_one_letter_code
_entity_poly.pdbx_strand_id
1 'polypeptide(L)'
;MTSRATKSNANGPSEVARAFAKTLNLGLLYADKKGVIKFINKKFERIFALAPKIFYGAKFDELIAMAQGLGELKSFENLKNSRLNSKDFIVKKGEKSFRLNVSNVLEGGVKFNGFILAVTDVTHEKELEKKELEHRRSVLAHAKTALVGEMINSISHQQRQPLSALGLYLDNIEECAREGEFERIPAQIAACKKSLRLMDETIKAFRNFYASGEGAAKFDLVNIINELILIVRPELNSHGIELKFAHESGKYELKSVASYVRQILLSLLSNAKDALVDSGCETPQILIELKRAGGLFCVSVSDNGGGVKADSDKIFEPFFTTKNMGTGTGLNVARELAVKKLGGSLELESAANSTKFTLFLGEI
;
A
#
# COMPACT_ATOMS: atom_id res chain seq x y z
N MET A 1 43.96 16.50 65.90
CA MET A 1 43.79 15.69 64.71
C MET A 1 42.33 15.83 64.25
N THR A 2 42.07 16.76 63.37
CA THR A 2 40.73 17.10 62.90
C THR A 2 40.52 16.46 61.51
N SER A 3 39.64 15.48 61.49
CA SER A 3 39.16 14.79 60.28
C SER A 3 38.36 15.78 59.40
N ARG A 4 38.89 16.13 58.24
CA ARG A 4 38.12 16.80 57.18
C ARG A 4 37.22 15.80 56.50
N ALA A 5 35.93 15.77 56.89
CA ALA A 5 34.92 15.10 56.12
C ALA A 5 34.71 15.82 54.77
N THR A 6 35.07 15.19 53.73
CA THR A 6 34.75 15.61 52.35
C THR A 6 33.25 15.49 52.14
N LYS A 7 32.56 16.63 52.08
CA LYS A 7 31.15 16.69 51.63
C LYS A 7 31.08 16.19 50.20
N SER A 8 30.61 14.97 50.01
CA SER A 8 30.22 14.44 48.71
C SER A 8 29.10 15.29 48.14
N ASN A 9 29.34 15.90 46.96
CA ASN A 9 28.30 16.61 46.22
C ASN A 9 27.22 15.63 45.72
N ALA A 10 26.17 15.44 46.53
CA ALA A 10 25.16 14.40 46.39
C ALA A 10 24.05 14.69 45.36
N ASN A 11 24.30 15.49 44.30
CA ASN A 11 23.24 15.87 43.35
C ASN A 11 23.64 15.89 41.85
N GLY A 12 24.64 15.12 41.47
CA GLY A 12 25.03 14.97 40.04
C GLY A 12 25.25 13.50 39.68
N PRO A 13 25.22 13.15 38.39
CA PRO A 13 25.52 11.79 37.93
C PRO A 13 26.91 11.36 38.41
N SER A 14 27.05 10.08 38.81
CA SER A 14 28.34 9.49 39.24
C SER A 14 29.38 9.60 38.10
N GLU A 15 30.68 9.53 38.42
CA GLU A 15 31.73 9.53 37.39
C GLU A 15 31.57 8.45 36.38
N VAL A 16 31.10 7.27 36.75
CA VAL A 16 30.77 6.14 35.89
C VAL A 16 29.65 6.51 34.92
N ALA A 17 28.56 7.12 35.41
CA ALA A 17 27.45 7.55 34.55
C ALA A 17 27.87 8.64 33.54
N ARG A 18 28.77 9.55 33.97
CA ARG A 18 29.34 10.57 33.07
C ARG A 18 30.26 9.96 32.00
N ALA A 19 31.07 8.97 32.37
CA ALA A 19 31.92 8.24 31.43
C ALA A 19 31.06 7.49 30.40
N PHE A 20 30.02 6.79 30.85
CA PHE A 20 29.07 6.09 30.00
C PHE A 20 28.34 7.04 29.04
N ALA A 21 27.84 8.17 29.53
CA ALA A 21 27.17 9.18 28.69
C ALA A 21 28.09 9.81 27.61
N LYS A 22 29.41 9.79 27.81
CA LYS A 22 30.38 10.25 26.80
C LYS A 22 30.59 9.25 25.67
N THR A 23 30.44 7.95 25.93
CA THR A 23 30.66 6.88 24.93
C THR A 23 29.43 6.66 24.05
N LEU A 24 28.24 7.05 24.52
CA LEU A 24 27.01 6.92 23.76
C LEU A 24 26.99 7.89 22.56
N ASN A 25 26.60 7.38 21.39
CA ASN A 25 26.48 8.19 20.15
C ASN A 25 25.14 8.97 20.11
N LEU A 26 24.67 9.45 21.25
CA LEU A 26 23.46 10.26 21.37
C LEU A 26 23.71 11.50 22.23
N GLY A 27 22.94 12.55 21.99
CA GLY A 27 22.95 13.75 22.82
C GLY A 27 22.21 13.47 24.14
N LEU A 28 22.78 13.82 25.28
CA LEU A 28 22.16 13.65 26.60
C LEU A 28 22.14 14.94 27.38
N LEU A 29 20.99 15.22 27.99
CA LEU A 29 20.80 16.27 28.97
C LEU A 29 20.07 15.69 30.18
N TYR A 30 20.50 16.07 31.39
CA TYR A 30 19.77 15.81 32.63
C TYR A 30 19.43 17.12 33.31
N ALA A 31 18.16 17.28 33.68
CA ALA A 31 17.67 18.37 34.54
C ALA A 31 17.03 17.81 35.84
N ASP A 32 17.25 18.52 36.93
CA ASP A 32 16.74 18.13 38.25
C ASP A 32 15.24 18.44 38.41
N LYS A 33 14.68 18.11 39.57
CA LYS A 33 13.26 18.34 39.92
C LYS A 33 12.80 19.79 39.87
N LYS A 34 13.73 20.75 39.80
CA LYS A 34 13.46 22.19 39.66
C LYS A 34 13.65 22.67 38.22
N GLY A 35 13.96 21.77 37.29
CA GLY A 35 14.24 22.09 35.88
C GLY A 35 15.63 22.69 35.64
N VAL A 36 16.54 22.59 36.65
CA VAL A 36 17.92 23.11 36.56
C VAL A 36 18.78 22.05 35.86
N ILE A 37 19.45 22.44 34.79
CA ILE A 37 20.33 21.58 34.02
C ILE A 37 21.59 21.24 34.79
N LYS A 38 21.78 19.96 35.08
CA LYS A 38 22.91 19.40 35.84
C LYS A 38 23.93 18.66 34.99
N PHE A 39 23.56 18.28 33.80
CA PHE A 39 24.46 17.56 32.89
C PHE A 39 24.04 17.76 31.45
N ILE A 40 25.04 17.99 30.58
CA ILE A 40 24.92 17.93 29.11
C ILE A 40 26.20 17.25 28.60
N ASN A 41 26.05 16.33 27.62
CA ASN A 41 27.23 15.75 26.98
C ASN A 41 27.63 16.53 25.71
N LYS A 42 28.85 16.31 25.24
CA LYS A 42 29.40 17.01 24.06
C LYS A 42 28.60 16.77 22.78
N LYS A 43 27.92 15.63 22.66
CA LYS A 43 27.09 15.33 21.50
C LYS A 43 25.84 16.23 21.46
N PHE A 44 25.21 16.43 22.59
CA PHE A 44 24.06 17.35 22.73
C PHE A 44 24.46 18.79 22.37
N GLU A 45 25.59 19.26 22.91
CA GLU A 45 26.13 20.60 22.60
C GLU A 45 26.34 20.78 21.09
N ARG A 46 26.90 19.77 20.42
CA ARG A 46 27.15 19.83 18.96
C ARG A 46 25.86 19.83 18.15
N ILE A 47 24.87 19.00 18.53
CA ILE A 47 23.60 18.93 17.82
C ILE A 47 22.87 20.27 17.86
N PHE A 48 22.84 20.93 18.99
CA PHE A 48 22.13 22.20 19.14
C PHE A 48 23.02 23.45 19.01
N ALA A 49 24.30 23.27 18.69
CA ALA A 49 25.28 24.37 18.56
C ALA A 49 25.35 25.25 19.81
N LEU A 50 25.35 24.62 20.99
CA LEU A 50 25.34 25.30 22.27
C LEU A 50 26.76 25.55 22.78
N ALA A 51 27.01 26.73 23.35
CA ALA A 51 28.27 27.01 24.02
C ALA A 51 28.27 26.33 25.42
N PRO A 52 29.31 25.51 25.75
CA PRO A 52 29.30 24.62 26.92
C PRO A 52 29.07 25.27 28.27
N LYS A 53 29.49 26.54 28.42
CA LYS A 53 29.47 27.25 29.73
C LYS A 53 28.16 27.94 30.07
N ILE A 54 27.25 28.10 29.09
CA ILE A 54 26.05 28.94 29.27
C ILE A 54 24.91 28.21 29.94
N PHE A 55 24.81 26.89 29.81
CA PHE A 55 23.62 26.13 30.20
C PHE A 55 23.77 25.30 31.47
N TYR A 56 25.00 25.12 31.99
CA TYR A 56 25.17 24.41 33.27
C TYR A 56 24.66 25.27 34.43
N GLY A 57 23.58 24.83 35.06
CA GLY A 57 22.91 25.59 36.09
C GLY A 57 21.77 26.50 35.61
N ALA A 58 21.58 26.67 34.32
CA ALA A 58 20.44 27.37 33.73
C ALA A 58 19.15 26.55 33.82
N LYS A 59 17.99 27.20 33.68
CA LYS A 59 16.72 26.50 33.60
C LYS A 59 16.49 25.89 32.21
N PHE A 60 15.84 24.74 32.20
CA PHE A 60 15.50 24.02 30.97
C PHE A 60 14.68 24.88 29.99
N ASP A 61 13.74 25.67 30.51
CA ASP A 61 12.90 26.57 29.69
C ASP A 61 13.73 27.64 28.97
N GLU A 62 14.82 28.12 29.56
CA GLU A 62 15.76 29.02 28.89
C GLU A 62 16.48 28.35 27.72
N LEU A 63 16.83 27.06 27.89
CA LEU A 63 17.40 26.27 26.82
C LEU A 63 16.42 26.06 25.66
N ILE A 64 15.15 25.74 25.96
CA ILE A 64 14.11 25.61 24.94
C ILE A 64 13.96 26.89 24.11
N ALA A 65 13.96 28.05 24.77
CA ALA A 65 13.79 29.34 24.10
C ALA A 65 14.97 29.68 23.16
N MET A 66 16.18 29.18 23.47
CA MET A 66 17.40 29.50 22.70
C MET A 66 17.75 28.44 21.66
N ALA A 67 17.40 27.19 21.88
CA ALA A 67 17.81 26.09 20.99
C ALA A 67 16.78 25.87 19.89
N GLN A 68 17.15 26.18 18.65
CA GLN A 68 16.32 25.89 17.48
C GLN A 68 16.01 24.38 17.39
N GLY A 69 14.73 24.04 17.29
CA GLY A 69 14.25 22.66 17.20
C GLY A 69 13.77 22.05 18.52
N LEU A 70 13.95 22.71 19.67
CA LEU A 70 13.39 22.23 20.95
C LEU A 70 12.01 22.82 21.28
N GLY A 71 11.46 23.73 20.48
CA GLY A 71 10.18 24.39 20.75
C GLY A 71 8.95 23.48 20.83
N GLU A 72 9.03 22.28 20.25
CA GLU A 72 7.99 21.25 20.38
C GLU A 72 7.96 20.58 21.77
N LEU A 73 9.07 20.66 22.50
CA LEU A 73 9.19 20.23 23.89
C LEU A 73 8.51 21.24 24.79
N LYS A 74 7.26 21.39 24.86
CA LYS A 74 6.53 22.29 25.77
C LYS A 74 7.32 22.59 27.07
N SER A 75 6.90 23.52 27.93
CA SER A 75 7.64 23.90 29.13
C SER A 75 7.98 22.73 30.05
N PHE A 76 8.96 22.91 30.93
CA PHE A 76 9.33 21.95 32.00
C PHE A 76 8.13 21.45 32.82
N GLU A 77 7.19 22.33 33.12
CA GLU A 77 5.96 21.98 33.87
C GLU A 77 5.10 20.95 33.10
N ASN A 78 5.02 21.06 31.77
CA ASN A 78 4.27 20.10 30.95
C ASN A 78 4.96 18.72 30.91
N LEU A 79 6.29 18.68 30.92
CA LEU A 79 7.04 17.43 30.99
C LEU A 79 6.91 16.76 32.36
N LYS A 80 6.97 17.54 33.46
CA LYS A 80 6.81 17.07 34.84
C LYS A 80 5.43 16.48 35.10
N ASN A 81 4.38 17.09 34.55
CA ASN A 81 2.99 16.70 34.77
C ASN A 81 2.55 15.55 33.85
N SER A 82 3.37 15.14 32.88
CA SER A 82 3.07 13.98 32.07
C SER A 82 3.21 12.70 32.88
N ARG A 83 2.12 11.95 33.06
CA ARG A 83 2.10 10.63 33.75
C ARG A 83 2.84 9.53 32.96
N LEU A 84 3.44 9.84 31.83
CA LEU A 84 4.13 8.89 30.96
C LEU A 84 5.61 8.79 31.36
N ASN A 85 6.10 7.57 31.51
CA ASN A 85 7.49 7.28 31.86
C ASN A 85 8.48 7.71 30.75
N SER A 86 8.04 7.81 29.49
CA SER A 86 8.82 8.39 28.39
C SER A 86 7.92 8.98 27.31
N LYS A 87 8.43 9.97 26.57
CA LYS A 87 7.77 10.60 25.41
C LYS A 87 8.77 10.82 24.30
N ASP A 88 8.37 10.45 23.07
CA ASP A 88 9.15 10.64 21.87
C ASP A 88 8.60 11.80 21.03
N PHE A 89 9.52 12.60 20.50
CA PHE A 89 9.24 13.70 19.59
C PHE A 89 10.22 13.61 18.40
N ILE A 90 9.78 13.97 17.21
CA ILE A 90 10.68 14.10 16.05
C ILE A 90 10.73 15.58 15.69
N VAL A 91 11.92 16.16 15.75
CA VAL A 91 12.14 17.57 15.40
C VAL A 91 13.08 17.69 14.21
N LYS A 92 12.85 18.71 13.38
CA LYS A 92 13.72 19.04 12.25
C LYS A 92 14.58 20.26 12.60
N LYS A 93 15.87 20.18 12.27
CA LYS A 93 16.81 21.30 12.33
C LYS A 93 17.59 21.38 11.03
N GLY A 94 17.20 22.30 10.14
CA GLY A 94 17.68 22.34 8.78
C GLY A 94 17.29 21.04 8.03
N GLU A 95 18.24 20.41 7.39
CA GLU A 95 18.03 19.14 6.67
C GLU A 95 18.06 17.90 7.58
N LYS A 96 18.41 18.06 8.86
CA LYS A 96 18.53 16.96 9.81
C LYS A 96 17.27 16.72 10.62
N SER A 97 16.99 15.44 10.88
CA SER A 97 15.89 14.98 11.74
C SER A 97 16.45 14.37 13.02
N PHE A 98 15.92 14.78 14.16
CA PHE A 98 16.35 14.27 15.47
C PHE A 98 15.15 13.68 16.20
N ARG A 99 15.34 12.49 16.80
CA ARG A 99 14.40 11.91 17.76
C ARG A 99 14.79 12.38 19.15
N LEU A 100 13.86 13.02 19.85
CA LEU A 100 13.98 13.48 21.23
C LEU A 100 13.18 12.51 22.09
N ASN A 101 13.84 11.84 23.03
CA ASN A 101 13.19 11.00 24.01
C ASN A 101 13.33 11.66 25.39
N VAL A 102 12.21 11.93 26.04
CA VAL A 102 12.17 12.49 27.39
C VAL A 102 11.74 11.39 28.35
N SER A 103 12.60 11.08 29.33
CA SER A 103 12.35 10.06 30.35
C SER A 103 12.44 10.66 31.76
N ASN A 104 11.41 10.43 32.59
CA ASN A 104 11.40 10.89 33.97
C ASN A 104 12.37 10.06 34.81
N VAL A 105 13.12 10.74 35.68
CA VAL A 105 13.96 10.11 36.70
C VAL A 105 13.18 10.13 38.04
N LEU A 106 12.95 8.94 38.60
CA LEU A 106 12.20 8.78 39.83
C LEU A 106 13.13 8.35 40.96
N GLU A 107 13.02 8.98 42.14
CA GLU A 107 13.67 8.58 43.36
C GLU A 107 12.80 7.52 44.06
N GLY A 108 13.39 6.35 44.34
CA GLY A 108 12.64 5.22 44.93
C GLY A 108 11.53 4.67 44.03
N GLY A 109 11.59 4.96 42.72
CA GLY A 109 10.58 4.50 41.75
C GLY A 109 9.25 5.27 41.72
N VAL A 110 9.06 6.24 42.62
CA VAL A 110 7.75 6.92 42.82
C VAL A 110 7.85 8.44 42.73
N LYS A 111 8.90 9.03 43.35
CA LYS A 111 9.00 10.50 43.46
C LYS A 111 9.81 11.10 42.32
N PHE A 112 9.19 12.04 41.59
CA PHE A 112 9.87 12.77 40.53
C PHE A 112 11.13 13.48 41.04
N ASN A 113 12.28 13.18 40.44
CA ASN A 113 13.59 13.75 40.80
C ASN A 113 14.26 14.52 39.65
N GLY A 114 13.65 14.48 38.46
CA GLY A 114 14.15 15.15 37.25
C GLY A 114 13.80 14.39 35.99
N PHE A 115 14.40 14.79 34.90
CA PHE A 115 14.25 14.06 33.61
C PHE A 115 15.57 14.01 32.82
N ILE A 116 15.65 13.00 31.98
CA ILE A 116 16.69 12.87 30.98
C ILE A 116 16.08 13.15 29.60
N LEU A 117 16.72 13.99 28.81
CA LEU A 117 16.45 14.19 27.39
C LEU A 117 17.56 13.53 26.60
N ALA A 118 17.20 12.51 25.85
CA ALA A 118 18.06 11.84 24.88
C ALA A 118 17.73 12.31 23.47
N VAL A 119 18.77 12.59 22.68
CA VAL A 119 18.64 13.11 21.30
C VAL A 119 19.42 12.21 20.36
N THR A 120 18.73 11.62 19.40
CA THR A 120 19.31 10.73 18.39
C THR A 120 19.15 11.36 17.00
N ASP A 121 20.21 11.40 16.23
CA ASP A 121 20.15 11.77 14.81
C ASP A 121 19.52 10.61 14.03
N VAL A 122 18.31 10.83 13.49
CA VAL A 122 17.54 9.86 12.71
C VAL A 122 17.41 10.28 11.26
N THR A 123 18.27 11.18 10.80
CA THR A 123 18.24 11.73 9.43
C THR A 123 18.30 10.60 8.40
N HIS A 124 19.30 9.72 8.53
CA HIS A 124 19.50 8.61 7.61
C HIS A 124 18.33 7.60 7.63
N GLU A 125 17.79 7.29 8.82
CA GLU A 125 16.59 6.43 8.98
C GLU A 125 15.39 7.03 8.23
N LYS A 126 15.17 8.34 8.40
CA LYS A 126 14.07 9.06 7.72
C LYS A 126 14.26 9.20 6.21
N GLU A 127 15.49 9.36 5.76
CA GLU A 127 15.80 9.37 4.32
C GLU A 127 15.57 8.00 3.68
N LEU A 128 15.95 6.92 4.38
CA LEU A 128 15.70 5.55 3.92
C LEU A 128 14.20 5.26 3.87
N GLU A 129 13.43 5.59 4.92
CA GLU A 129 11.97 5.44 4.93
C GLU A 129 11.32 6.20 3.75
N LYS A 130 11.79 7.42 3.48
CA LYS A 130 11.27 8.23 2.37
C LYS A 130 11.60 7.60 1.02
N LYS A 131 12.84 7.15 0.81
CA LYS A 131 13.27 6.47 -0.44
C LYS A 131 12.50 5.17 -0.65
N GLU A 132 12.28 4.40 0.40
CA GLU A 132 11.49 3.17 0.33
C GLU A 132 10.03 3.46 -0.06
N LEU A 133 9.44 4.50 0.52
CA LEU A 133 8.07 4.93 0.16
C LEU A 133 7.98 5.40 -1.30
N GLU A 134 8.97 6.18 -1.76
CA GLU A 134 9.05 6.65 -3.16
C GLU A 134 9.25 5.46 -4.11
N HIS A 135 10.11 4.52 -3.76
CA HIS A 135 10.32 3.30 -4.55
C HIS A 135 9.03 2.46 -4.65
N ARG A 136 8.33 2.24 -3.53
CA ARG A 136 7.03 1.55 -3.53
C ARG A 136 6.00 2.26 -4.42
N ARG A 137 5.91 3.58 -4.35
CA ARG A 137 5.01 4.36 -5.22
C ARG A 137 5.36 4.17 -6.70
N SER A 138 6.64 4.18 -7.03
CA SER A 138 7.13 3.95 -8.40
C SER A 138 6.77 2.55 -8.88
N VAL A 139 6.99 1.51 -8.08
CA VAL A 139 6.62 0.13 -8.43
C VAL A 139 5.11 -0.01 -8.67
N LEU A 140 4.28 0.57 -7.82
CA LEU A 140 2.81 0.58 -8.00
C LEU A 140 2.40 1.29 -9.29
N ALA A 141 3.02 2.43 -9.61
CA ALA A 141 2.75 3.16 -10.84
C ALA A 141 3.17 2.37 -12.08
N HIS A 142 4.33 1.74 -12.06
CA HIS A 142 4.82 0.90 -13.15
C HIS A 142 3.95 -0.33 -13.36
N ALA A 143 3.54 -1.02 -12.28
CA ALA A 143 2.62 -2.16 -12.38
C ALA A 143 1.28 -1.76 -12.98
N LYS A 144 0.72 -0.61 -12.59
CA LYS A 144 -0.50 -0.05 -13.19
C LYS A 144 -0.30 0.20 -14.69
N THR A 145 0.82 0.81 -15.08
CA THR A 145 1.11 1.12 -16.50
C THR A 145 1.32 -0.14 -17.34
N ALA A 146 1.96 -1.18 -16.79
CA ALA A 146 2.16 -2.45 -17.48
C ALA A 146 0.84 -3.17 -17.75
N LEU A 147 -0.04 -3.29 -16.74
CA LEU A 147 -1.39 -3.84 -16.91
C LEU A 147 -2.20 -3.08 -17.95
N VAL A 148 -2.04 -1.76 -17.97
CA VAL A 148 -2.65 -0.88 -18.96
C VAL A 148 -2.16 -1.20 -20.38
N GLY A 149 -0.86 -1.35 -20.58
CA GLY A 149 -0.26 -1.66 -21.88
C GLY A 149 -0.79 -2.98 -22.44
N GLU A 150 -0.88 -4.02 -21.61
CA GLU A 150 -1.46 -5.31 -21.96
C GLU A 150 -2.92 -5.18 -22.39
N MET A 151 -3.72 -4.43 -21.61
CA MET A 151 -5.13 -4.17 -21.94
C MET A 151 -5.32 -3.37 -23.22
N ILE A 152 -4.49 -2.35 -23.50
CA ILE A 152 -4.60 -1.55 -24.73
C ILE A 152 -4.38 -2.45 -25.97
N ASN A 153 -3.40 -3.34 -25.93
CA ASN A 153 -3.17 -4.29 -27.00
C ASN A 153 -4.37 -5.23 -27.20
N SER A 154 -4.89 -5.79 -26.10
CA SER A 154 -6.07 -6.64 -26.10
C SER A 154 -7.28 -5.91 -26.71
N ILE A 155 -7.59 -4.69 -26.25
CA ILE A 155 -8.71 -3.88 -26.76
C ILE A 155 -8.53 -3.54 -28.24
N SER A 156 -7.31 -3.20 -28.67
CA SER A 156 -7.05 -2.89 -30.07
C SER A 156 -7.35 -4.08 -30.98
N HIS A 157 -6.98 -5.29 -30.55
CA HIS A 157 -7.34 -6.51 -31.24
C HIS A 157 -8.84 -6.80 -31.22
N GLN A 158 -9.48 -6.60 -30.07
CA GLN A 158 -10.91 -6.80 -29.89
C GLN A 158 -11.76 -5.85 -30.70
N GLN A 159 -11.36 -4.60 -30.92
CA GLN A 159 -12.10 -3.63 -31.71
C GLN A 159 -11.99 -3.93 -33.23
N ARG A 160 -10.91 -4.60 -33.67
CA ARG A 160 -10.80 -5.03 -35.09
C ARG A 160 -11.82 -6.09 -35.48
N GLN A 161 -12.17 -7.02 -34.60
CA GLN A 161 -13.13 -8.09 -34.89
C GLN A 161 -14.53 -7.56 -35.21
N PRO A 162 -15.21 -6.77 -34.34
CA PRO A 162 -16.52 -6.22 -34.66
C PRO A 162 -16.45 -5.22 -35.83
N LEU A 163 -15.32 -4.52 -36.04
CA LEU A 163 -15.13 -3.63 -37.17
C LEU A 163 -15.09 -4.42 -38.49
N SER A 164 -14.36 -5.55 -38.53
CA SER A 164 -14.32 -6.44 -39.72
C SER A 164 -15.70 -7.07 -39.98
N ALA A 165 -16.42 -7.46 -38.89
CA ALA A 165 -17.78 -7.98 -39.00
C ALA A 165 -18.76 -6.93 -39.59
N LEU A 166 -18.60 -5.65 -39.18
CA LEU A 166 -19.38 -4.55 -39.74
C LEU A 166 -19.14 -4.40 -41.25
N GLY A 167 -17.89 -4.51 -41.71
CA GLY A 167 -17.55 -4.51 -43.16
C GLY A 167 -18.31 -5.59 -43.89
N LEU A 168 -18.22 -6.85 -43.42
CA LEU A 168 -18.94 -7.99 -44.02
C LEU A 168 -20.47 -7.80 -44.04
N TYR A 169 -21.06 -7.26 -42.98
CA TYR A 169 -22.51 -7.01 -42.95
C TYR A 169 -22.91 -5.91 -43.94
N LEU A 170 -22.08 -4.88 -44.14
CA LEU A 170 -22.31 -3.83 -45.10
C LEU A 170 -22.20 -4.37 -46.57
N ASP A 171 -21.18 -5.19 -46.84
CA ASP A 171 -21.02 -5.86 -48.13
C ASP A 171 -22.24 -6.75 -48.45
N ASN A 172 -22.72 -7.54 -47.45
CA ASN A 172 -23.92 -8.35 -47.58
C ASN A 172 -25.18 -7.50 -47.84
N ILE A 173 -25.32 -6.34 -47.20
CA ILE A 173 -26.44 -5.42 -47.42
C ILE A 173 -26.41 -4.90 -48.88
N GLU A 174 -25.20 -4.54 -49.37
CA GLU A 174 -25.04 -4.09 -50.75
C GLU A 174 -25.41 -5.19 -51.76
N GLU A 175 -24.97 -6.44 -51.52
CA GLU A 175 -25.29 -7.60 -52.34
C GLU A 175 -26.79 -7.89 -52.35
N CYS A 176 -27.45 -7.96 -51.15
CA CYS A 176 -28.89 -8.15 -51.04
C CYS A 176 -29.68 -7.06 -51.79
N ALA A 177 -29.23 -5.80 -51.72
CA ALA A 177 -29.88 -4.71 -52.44
C ALA A 177 -29.71 -4.83 -53.96
N ARG A 178 -28.57 -5.33 -54.45
CA ARG A 178 -28.27 -5.56 -55.88
C ARG A 178 -29.09 -6.72 -56.46
N GLU A 179 -29.29 -7.76 -55.62
CA GLU A 179 -30.02 -8.97 -56.03
C GLU A 179 -31.54 -8.87 -55.79
N GLY A 180 -32.03 -7.78 -55.15
CA GLY A 180 -33.43 -7.59 -54.86
C GLY A 180 -33.93 -8.36 -53.61
N GLU A 181 -33.03 -8.91 -52.78
CA GLU A 181 -33.32 -9.69 -51.56
C GLU A 181 -33.57 -8.77 -50.35
N PHE A 182 -34.45 -7.81 -50.45
CA PHE A 182 -34.66 -6.78 -49.44
C PHE A 182 -35.13 -7.32 -48.07
N GLU A 183 -35.76 -8.49 -48.02
CA GLU A 183 -36.19 -9.13 -46.75
C GLU A 183 -35.02 -9.53 -45.84
N ARG A 184 -33.80 -9.73 -46.38
CA ARG A 184 -32.60 -10.09 -45.64
C ARG A 184 -31.88 -8.88 -45.04
N ILE A 185 -32.08 -7.67 -45.57
CA ILE A 185 -31.41 -6.45 -45.16
C ILE A 185 -31.66 -6.10 -43.68
N PRO A 186 -32.90 -6.19 -43.08
CA PRO A 186 -33.14 -5.86 -41.69
C PRO A 186 -32.31 -6.69 -40.70
N ALA A 187 -32.05 -7.97 -41.03
CA ALA A 187 -31.24 -8.85 -40.18
C ALA A 187 -29.76 -8.39 -40.18
N GLN A 188 -29.22 -8.00 -41.34
CA GLN A 188 -27.85 -7.48 -41.44
C GLN A 188 -27.69 -6.16 -40.70
N ILE A 189 -28.67 -5.25 -40.80
CA ILE A 189 -28.70 -3.99 -40.04
C ILE A 189 -28.75 -4.24 -38.56
N ALA A 190 -29.54 -5.22 -38.11
CA ALA A 190 -29.60 -5.59 -36.66
C ALA A 190 -28.25 -6.11 -36.15
N ALA A 191 -27.54 -6.91 -36.97
CA ALA A 191 -26.20 -7.39 -36.68
C ALA A 191 -25.16 -6.24 -36.58
N CYS A 192 -25.22 -5.27 -37.53
CA CYS A 192 -24.40 -4.05 -37.47
C CYS A 192 -24.63 -3.29 -36.18
N LYS A 193 -25.89 -3.03 -35.82
CA LYS A 193 -26.24 -2.32 -34.56
C LYS A 193 -25.74 -3.06 -33.31
N LYS A 194 -25.81 -4.39 -33.31
CA LYS A 194 -25.28 -5.22 -32.20
C LYS A 194 -23.76 -5.07 -32.09
N SER A 195 -23.02 -5.11 -33.18
CA SER A 195 -21.56 -4.93 -33.19
C SER A 195 -21.15 -3.54 -32.71
N LEU A 196 -21.85 -2.48 -33.13
CA LEU A 196 -21.61 -1.11 -32.67
C LEU A 196 -21.85 -0.95 -31.15
N ARG A 197 -22.94 -1.56 -30.63
CA ARG A 197 -23.21 -1.53 -29.19
C ARG A 197 -22.11 -2.23 -28.38
N LEU A 198 -21.66 -3.40 -28.85
CA LEU A 198 -20.57 -4.12 -28.18
C LEU A 198 -19.28 -3.28 -28.15
N MET A 199 -18.94 -2.60 -29.24
CA MET A 199 -17.79 -1.69 -29.28
C MET A 199 -17.92 -0.54 -28.30
N ASP A 200 -19.10 0.12 -28.24
CA ASP A 200 -19.37 1.22 -27.30
C ASP A 200 -19.30 0.77 -25.84
N GLU A 201 -19.88 -0.39 -25.51
CA GLU A 201 -19.84 -0.98 -24.17
C GLU A 201 -18.40 -1.31 -23.74
N THR A 202 -17.59 -1.87 -24.64
CA THR A 202 -16.18 -2.17 -24.37
C THR A 202 -15.38 -0.89 -24.12
N ILE A 203 -15.58 0.16 -24.94
CA ILE A 203 -14.91 1.46 -24.75
C ILE A 203 -15.34 2.12 -23.44
N LYS A 204 -16.63 2.05 -23.08
CA LYS A 204 -17.14 2.57 -21.80
C LYS A 204 -16.54 1.84 -20.62
N ALA A 205 -16.50 0.50 -20.64
CA ALA A 205 -15.89 -0.31 -19.60
C ALA A 205 -14.42 0.06 -19.40
N PHE A 206 -13.66 0.20 -20.50
CA PHE A 206 -12.28 0.65 -20.46
C PHE A 206 -12.13 2.06 -19.88
N ARG A 207 -12.93 3.01 -20.36
CA ARG A 207 -12.92 4.38 -19.81
C ARG A 207 -13.22 4.40 -18.32
N ASN A 208 -14.21 3.63 -17.86
CA ASN A 208 -14.56 3.53 -16.44
C ASN A 208 -13.43 2.91 -15.61
N PHE A 209 -12.70 1.96 -16.15
CA PHE A 209 -11.52 1.38 -15.54
C PHE A 209 -10.46 2.47 -15.21
N TYR A 210 -10.28 3.44 -16.11
CA TYR A 210 -9.29 4.52 -15.95
C TYR A 210 -9.80 5.75 -15.18
N ALA A 211 -11.05 6.14 -15.41
CA ALA A 211 -11.62 7.37 -14.88
C ALA A 211 -11.95 7.30 -13.38
N SER A 212 -11.82 6.13 -12.75
CA SER A 212 -12.14 5.98 -11.33
C SER A 212 -11.17 6.81 -10.49
N GLY A 213 -11.68 7.88 -9.89
CA GLY A 213 -10.96 8.72 -8.94
C GLY A 213 -10.37 7.89 -7.79
N GLU A 214 -9.37 8.44 -7.11
CA GLU A 214 -8.74 7.85 -5.93
C GLU A 214 -9.63 7.93 -4.66
N GLY A 215 -10.85 8.46 -4.79
CA GLY A 215 -11.80 8.64 -3.68
C GLY A 215 -12.68 7.41 -3.44
N ALA A 216 -12.99 7.15 -2.16
CA ALA A 216 -13.96 6.13 -1.79
C ALA A 216 -15.37 6.55 -2.25
N ALA A 217 -16.04 5.67 -3.00
CA ALA A 217 -17.40 5.86 -3.50
C ALA A 217 -18.20 4.57 -3.30
N LYS A 218 -19.53 4.66 -3.34
CA LYS A 218 -20.40 3.47 -3.38
C LYS A 218 -20.40 2.90 -4.79
N PHE A 219 -20.22 1.60 -4.91
CA PHE A 219 -20.32 0.86 -6.16
C PHE A 219 -20.79 -0.57 -5.90
N ASP A 220 -21.32 -1.21 -6.95
CA ASP A 220 -21.72 -2.62 -6.90
C ASP A 220 -20.59 -3.51 -7.46
N LEU A 221 -20.17 -4.50 -6.68
CA LEU A 221 -19.14 -5.46 -7.06
C LEU A 221 -19.54 -6.28 -8.30
N VAL A 222 -20.84 -6.60 -8.45
CA VAL A 222 -21.34 -7.32 -9.65
C VAL A 222 -21.06 -6.50 -10.91
N ASN A 223 -21.31 -5.18 -10.87
CA ASN A 223 -21.04 -4.30 -12.00
C ASN A 223 -19.53 -4.23 -12.33
N ILE A 224 -18.68 -4.11 -11.31
CA ILE A 224 -17.22 -4.12 -11.50
C ILE A 224 -16.74 -5.42 -12.16
N ILE A 225 -17.23 -6.57 -11.69
CA ILE A 225 -16.86 -7.88 -12.24
C ILE A 225 -17.35 -8.00 -13.69
N ASN A 226 -18.59 -7.60 -13.98
CA ASN A 226 -19.13 -7.64 -15.34
C ASN A 226 -18.36 -6.73 -16.32
N GLU A 227 -17.96 -5.51 -15.88
CA GLU A 227 -17.10 -4.63 -16.68
C GLU A 227 -15.75 -5.31 -17.00
N LEU A 228 -15.11 -5.97 -16.02
CA LEU A 228 -13.86 -6.70 -16.22
C LEU A 228 -14.04 -7.90 -17.16
N ILE A 229 -15.11 -8.67 -16.98
CA ILE A 229 -15.42 -9.82 -17.85
C ILE A 229 -15.58 -9.37 -19.31
N LEU A 230 -16.24 -8.23 -19.56
CA LEU A 230 -16.41 -7.69 -20.90
C LEU A 230 -15.05 -7.39 -21.56
N ILE A 231 -14.09 -6.90 -20.77
CA ILE A 231 -12.75 -6.55 -21.26
C ILE A 231 -11.88 -7.80 -21.50
N VAL A 232 -11.88 -8.78 -20.56
CA VAL A 232 -10.94 -9.92 -20.61
C VAL A 232 -11.45 -11.12 -21.42
N ARG A 233 -12.77 -11.29 -21.53
CA ARG A 233 -13.39 -12.45 -22.18
C ARG A 233 -12.92 -12.71 -23.61
N PRO A 234 -12.79 -11.73 -24.50
CA PRO A 234 -12.32 -11.97 -25.87
C PRO A 234 -10.88 -12.52 -25.91
N GLU A 235 -10.00 -12.05 -25.04
CA GLU A 235 -8.64 -12.58 -24.92
C GLU A 235 -8.64 -14.01 -24.39
N LEU A 236 -9.43 -14.30 -23.35
CA LEU A 236 -9.58 -15.66 -22.83
C LEU A 236 -10.12 -16.61 -23.90
N ASN A 237 -11.14 -16.19 -24.65
CA ASN A 237 -11.72 -16.96 -25.75
C ASN A 237 -10.70 -17.27 -26.84
N SER A 238 -9.77 -16.34 -27.18
CA SER A 238 -8.73 -16.56 -28.17
C SER A 238 -7.73 -17.66 -27.74
N HIS A 239 -7.62 -17.92 -26.44
CA HIS A 239 -6.84 -19.02 -25.87
C HIS A 239 -7.68 -20.27 -25.51
N GLY A 240 -8.96 -20.28 -25.92
CA GLY A 240 -9.89 -21.38 -25.62
C GLY A 240 -10.29 -21.49 -24.14
N ILE A 241 -10.08 -20.45 -23.33
CA ILE A 241 -10.36 -20.42 -21.90
C ILE A 241 -11.82 -20.04 -21.66
N GLU A 242 -12.59 -20.92 -20.98
CA GLU A 242 -13.96 -20.61 -20.56
C GLU A 242 -13.96 -19.75 -19.31
N LEU A 243 -14.67 -18.61 -19.32
CA LEU A 243 -14.83 -17.74 -18.14
C LEU A 243 -16.27 -17.80 -17.63
N LYS A 244 -16.45 -18.26 -16.40
CA LYS A 244 -17.73 -18.31 -15.69
C LYS A 244 -17.76 -17.29 -14.55
N PHE A 245 -18.94 -16.70 -14.31
CA PHE A 245 -19.20 -15.85 -13.15
C PHE A 245 -20.42 -16.33 -12.41
N ALA A 246 -20.28 -16.63 -11.13
CA ALA A 246 -21.33 -17.10 -10.24
C ALA A 246 -21.47 -16.16 -9.03
N HIS A 247 -22.69 -15.75 -8.72
CA HIS A 247 -23.02 -15.04 -7.50
C HIS A 247 -24.42 -15.39 -7.03
N GLU A 248 -24.65 -15.30 -5.72
CA GLU A 248 -25.98 -15.44 -5.14
C GLU A 248 -26.80 -14.17 -5.40
N SER A 249 -28.13 -14.31 -5.37
CA SER A 249 -29.01 -13.14 -5.46
C SER A 249 -28.86 -12.26 -4.23
N GLY A 250 -28.55 -10.97 -4.44
CA GLY A 250 -28.34 -10.04 -3.34
C GLY A 250 -27.76 -8.71 -3.79
N LYS A 251 -27.61 -7.79 -2.83
CA LYS A 251 -26.92 -6.51 -3.04
C LYS A 251 -25.45 -6.65 -2.64
N TYR A 252 -24.56 -6.28 -3.52
CA TYR A 252 -23.11 -6.31 -3.29
C TYR A 252 -22.53 -4.90 -3.36
N GLU A 253 -23.23 -3.94 -2.72
CA GLU A 253 -22.79 -2.54 -2.63
C GLU A 253 -21.67 -2.41 -1.60
N LEU A 254 -20.56 -1.86 -2.05
CA LEU A 254 -19.36 -1.58 -1.23
C LEU A 254 -19.04 -0.09 -1.31
N LYS A 255 -18.73 0.54 -0.16
CA LYS A 255 -18.16 1.89 -0.11
C LYS A 255 -16.64 1.76 -0.03
N SER A 256 -15.97 1.96 -1.15
CA SER A 256 -14.51 1.79 -1.23
C SER A 256 -13.95 2.47 -2.47
N VAL A 257 -12.68 2.18 -2.81
CA VAL A 257 -12.00 2.69 -4.01
C VAL A 257 -12.07 1.64 -5.12
N ALA A 258 -13.03 1.81 -6.04
CA ALA A 258 -13.32 0.84 -7.11
C ALA A 258 -12.09 0.52 -8.00
N SER A 259 -11.20 1.49 -8.23
CA SER A 259 -9.98 1.28 -9.04
C SER A 259 -9.04 0.24 -8.44
N TYR A 260 -8.94 0.16 -7.12
CA TYR A 260 -8.11 -0.86 -6.46
C TYR A 260 -8.70 -2.26 -6.60
N VAL A 261 -10.02 -2.39 -6.45
CA VAL A 261 -10.72 -3.68 -6.66
C VAL A 261 -10.52 -4.16 -8.09
N ARG A 262 -10.72 -3.27 -9.09
CA ARG A 262 -10.49 -3.60 -10.51
C ARG A 262 -9.06 -4.06 -10.77
N GLN A 263 -8.07 -3.38 -10.21
CA GLN A 263 -6.65 -3.70 -10.39
C GLN A 263 -6.29 -5.05 -9.78
N ILE A 264 -6.82 -5.37 -8.58
CA ILE A 264 -6.62 -6.67 -7.94
C ILE A 264 -7.20 -7.77 -8.83
N LEU A 265 -8.48 -7.67 -9.19
CA LEU A 265 -9.17 -8.71 -9.97
C LEU A 265 -8.52 -8.91 -11.35
N LEU A 266 -8.10 -7.83 -12.01
CA LEU A 266 -7.38 -7.95 -13.28
C LEU A 266 -6.06 -8.70 -13.13
N SER A 267 -5.29 -8.40 -12.07
CA SER A 267 -4.05 -9.13 -11.79
C SER A 267 -4.29 -10.62 -11.55
N LEU A 268 -5.37 -10.98 -10.84
CA LEU A 268 -5.74 -12.38 -10.60
C LEU A 268 -6.17 -13.08 -11.88
N LEU A 269 -6.95 -12.40 -12.75
CA LEU A 269 -7.40 -12.94 -14.03
C LEU A 269 -6.24 -13.13 -15.02
N SER A 270 -5.31 -12.17 -15.09
CA SER A 270 -4.08 -12.30 -15.89
C SER A 270 -3.23 -13.49 -15.41
N ASN A 271 -3.08 -13.66 -14.09
CA ASN A 271 -2.35 -14.81 -13.54
C ASN A 271 -3.02 -16.14 -13.86
N ALA A 272 -4.35 -16.22 -13.73
CA ALA A 272 -5.12 -17.42 -14.06
C ALA A 272 -4.99 -17.78 -15.58
N LYS A 273 -5.11 -16.76 -16.47
CA LYS A 273 -4.89 -16.94 -17.91
C LYS A 273 -3.52 -17.55 -18.19
N ASP A 274 -2.47 -16.93 -17.65
CA ASP A 274 -1.10 -17.39 -17.90
C ASP A 274 -0.87 -18.80 -17.39
N ALA A 275 -1.38 -19.12 -16.18
CA ALA A 275 -1.27 -20.48 -15.62
C ALA A 275 -1.96 -21.54 -16.49
N LEU A 276 -3.11 -21.20 -17.08
CA LEU A 276 -3.85 -22.08 -17.97
C LEU A 276 -3.13 -22.28 -19.31
N VAL A 277 -2.57 -21.21 -19.89
CA VAL A 277 -1.78 -21.26 -21.13
C VAL A 277 -0.52 -22.10 -20.91
N ASP A 278 0.19 -21.90 -19.80
CA ASP A 278 1.44 -22.60 -19.49
C ASP A 278 1.20 -24.09 -19.11
N SER A 279 0.04 -24.43 -18.53
CA SER A 279 -0.28 -25.80 -18.11
C SER A 279 -0.66 -26.75 -19.24
N GLY A 280 -1.08 -26.23 -20.39
CA GLY A 280 -1.62 -27.03 -21.51
C GLY A 280 -2.90 -27.81 -21.14
N CYS A 281 -3.72 -27.27 -20.21
CA CYS A 281 -4.96 -27.89 -19.77
C CYS A 281 -5.91 -28.10 -20.96
N GLU A 282 -6.51 -29.30 -21.11
CA GLU A 282 -7.41 -29.62 -22.23
C GLU A 282 -8.72 -28.84 -22.19
N THR A 283 -9.22 -28.53 -20.99
CA THR A 283 -10.47 -27.79 -20.79
C THR A 283 -10.24 -26.61 -19.86
N PRO A 284 -9.50 -25.57 -20.33
CA PRO A 284 -9.10 -24.47 -19.48
C PRO A 284 -10.29 -23.61 -19.05
N GLN A 285 -10.45 -23.41 -17.73
CA GLN A 285 -11.57 -22.71 -17.17
C GLN A 285 -11.14 -21.76 -16.06
N ILE A 286 -11.74 -20.56 -16.05
CA ILE A 286 -11.68 -19.61 -14.94
C ILE A 286 -13.09 -19.45 -14.36
N LEU A 287 -13.22 -19.55 -13.04
CA LEU A 287 -14.45 -19.29 -12.32
C LEU A 287 -14.25 -18.10 -11.37
N ILE A 288 -15.06 -17.06 -11.55
CA ILE A 288 -15.19 -15.97 -10.59
C ILE A 288 -16.42 -16.27 -9.72
N GLU A 289 -16.28 -16.25 -8.40
CA GLU A 289 -17.39 -16.35 -7.49
C GLU A 289 -17.47 -15.13 -6.59
N LEU A 290 -18.68 -14.60 -6.39
CA LEU A 290 -18.94 -13.51 -5.45
C LEU A 290 -19.93 -14.00 -4.40
N LYS A 291 -19.49 -14.03 -3.14
CA LYS A 291 -20.28 -14.48 -2.00
C LYS A 291 -20.23 -13.48 -0.86
N ARG A 292 -21.16 -13.61 0.07
CA ARG A 292 -21.15 -12.87 1.33
C ARG A 292 -20.95 -13.87 2.48
N ALA A 293 -19.89 -13.69 3.26
CA ALA A 293 -19.59 -14.54 4.41
C ALA A 293 -19.11 -13.71 5.59
N GLY A 294 -19.68 -13.91 6.76
CA GLY A 294 -19.25 -13.24 8.00
C GLY A 294 -19.29 -11.71 7.97
N GLY A 295 -20.20 -11.10 7.18
CA GLY A 295 -20.28 -9.65 7.01
C GLY A 295 -19.25 -9.06 6.04
N LEU A 296 -18.46 -9.91 5.37
CA LEU A 296 -17.50 -9.52 4.34
C LEU A 296 -18.01 -9.96 2.96
N PHE A 297 -17.59 -9.23 1.92
CA PHE A 297 -17.70 -9.68 0.54
C PHE A 297 -16.46 -10.51 0.18
N CYS A 298 -16.69 -11.70 -0.36
CA CYS A 298 -15.65 -12.64 -0.79
C CYS A 298 -15.70 -12.74 -2.31
N VAL A 299 -14.67 -12.25 -2.99
CA VAL A 299 -14.53 -12.39 -4.45
C VAL A 299 -13.42 -13.38 -4.71
N SER A 300 -13.73 -14.56 -5.23
CA SER A 300 -12.71 -15.55 -5.59
C SER A 300 -12.53 -15.67 -7.09
N VAL A 301 -11.28 -15.86 -7.52
CA VAL A 301 -10.88 -16.21 -8.88
C VAL A 301 -10.18 -17.56 -8.82
N SER A 302 -10.77 -18.56 -9.47
CA SER A 302 -10.24 -19.92 -9.50
C SER A 302 -9.91 -20.34 -10.93
N ASP A 303 -8.81 -21.05 -11.11
CA ASP A 303 -8.44 -21.70 -12.36
C ASP A 303 -8.18 -23.20 -12.15
N ASN A 304 -8.30 -23.99 -13.20
CA ASN A 304 -8.00 -25.40 -13.25
C ASN A 304 -6.65 -25.71 -13.92
N GLY A 305 -5.69 -24.80 -13.75
CA GLY A 305 -4.32 -24.98 -14.26
C GLY A 305 -3.45 -25.90 -13.40
N GLY A 306 -2.15 -25.71 -13.48
CA GLY A 306 -1.17 -26.59 -12.83
C GLY A 306 -0.97 -26.37 -11.32
N GLY A 307 -1.79 -25.55 -10.66
CA GLY A 307 -1.62 -25.16 -9.26
C GLY A 307 -0.37 -24.33 -9.00
N VAL A 308 -0.17 -23.89 -7.76
CA VAL A 308 1.02 -23.14 -7.34
C VAL A 308 2.01 -24.09 -6.69
N LYS A 309 3.21 -24.23 -7.29
CA LYS A 309 4.27 -25.12 -6.80
C LYS A 309 5.21 -24.46 -5.78
N ALA A 310 5.10 -23.13 -5.62
CA ALA A 310 5.93 -22.38 -4.69
C ALA A 310 5.24 -22.24 -3.32
N ASP A 311 6.04 -21.87 -2.31
CA ASP A 311 5.53 -21.49 -1.00
C ASP A 311 4.52 -20.35 -1.12
N SER A 312 3.37 -20.51 -0.45
CA SER A 312 2.23 -19.58 -0.54
C SER A 312 2.58 -18.14 -0.17
N ASP A 313 3.57 -17.92 0.69
CA ASP A 313 4.00 -16.56 1.05
C ASP A 313 4.98 -15.96 0.03
N LYS A 314 5.82 -16.77 -0.59
CA LYS A 314 6.80 -16.31 -1.58
C LYS A 314 6.18 -15.76 -2.85
N ILE A 315 5.02 -16.25 -3.26
CA ILE A 315 4.35 -15.76 -4.48
C ILE A 315 3.92 -14.28 -4.39
N PHE A 316 3.79 -13.77 -3.16
CA PHE A 316 3.46 -12.38 -2.90
C PHE A 316 4.69 -11.48 -2.68
N GLU A 317 5.91 -12.02 -2.72
CA GLU A 317 7.13 -11.22 -2.64
C GLU A 317 7.31 -10.37 -3.91
N PRO A 318 7.84 -9.15 -3.78
CA PRO A 318 8.14 -8.31 -4.94
C PRO A 318 9.10 -9.01 -5.90
N PHE A 319 8.81 -8.93 -7.20
CA PHE A 319 9.63 -9.51 -8.27
C PHE A 319 9.70 -11.05 -8.30
N PHE A 320 8.93 -11.74 -7.46
CA PHE A 320 8.83 -13.19 -7.56
C PHE A 320 8.01 -13.56 -8.81
N THR A 321 8.63 -14.33 -9.69
CA THR A 321 7.98 -14.84 -10.91
C THR A 321 8.56 -16.20 -11.29
N THR A 322 7.71 -17.07 -11.75
CA THR A 322 8.09 -18.36 -12.40
C THR A 322 8.04 -18.24 -13.92
N LYS A 323 7.65 -17.09 -14.47
CA LYS A 323 7.44 -16.83 -15.89
C LYS A 323 8.68 -16.18 -16.50
N ASN A 324 9.07 -16.59 -17.72
CA ASN A 324 10.23 -16.04 -18.45
C ASN A 324 10.14 -14.54 -18.77
N MET A 325 8.92 -14.00 -18.94
CA MET A 325 8.65 -12.59 -19.28
C MET A 325 7.83 -11.86 -18.21
N GLY A 326 7.58 -12.49 -17.06
CA GLY A 326 6.78 -11.90 -16.01
C GLY A 326 7.56 -10.87 -15.17
N THR A 327 6.92 -9.75 -14.84
CA THR A 327 7.52 -8.72 -13.95
C THR A 327 7.58 -9.14 -12.49
N GLY A 328 6.83 -10.18 -12.09
CA GLY A 328 6.73 -10.62 -10.69
C GLY A 328 6.11 -9.59 -9.73
N THR A 329 5.42 -8.57 -10.24
CA THR A 329 4.86 -7.48 -9.45
C THR A 329 3.36 -7.60 -9.23
N GLY A 330 2.63 -8.36 -10.04
CA GLY A 330 1.17 -8.38 -10.07
C GLY A 330 0.54 -8.83 -8.76
N LEU A 331 0.93 -10.00 -8.23
CA LEU A 331 0.39 -10.54 -6.96
C LEU A 331 0.84 -9.73 -5.74
N ASN A 332 2.07 -9.25 -5.73
CA ASN A 332 2.55 -8.36 -4.68
C ASN A 332 1.71 -7.09 -4.60
N VAL A 333 1.47 -6.44 -5.73
CA VAL A 333 0.62 -5.23 -5.82
C VAL A 333 -0.82 -5.55 -5.41
N ALA A 334 -1.38 -6.68 -5.85
CA ALA A 334 -2.73 -7.09 -5.48
C ALA A 334 -2.87 -7.26 -3.96
N ARG A 335 -1.92 -7.95 -3.30
CA ARG A 335 -1.92 -8.12 -1.83
C ARG A 335 -1.72 -6.77 -1.10
N GLU A 336 -0.84 -5.92 -1.61
CA GLU A 336 -0.63 -4.59 -1.01
C GLU A 336 -1.87 -3.71 -1.10
N LEU A 337 -2.56 -3.70 -2.23
CA LEU A 337 -3.82 -2.97 -2.41
C LEU A 337 -4.92 -3.54 -1.50
N ALA A 338 -5.08 -4.87 -1.44
CA ALA A 338 -6.06 -5.53 -0.60
C ALA A 338 -5.87 -5.15 0.87
N VAL A 339 -4.65 -5.31 1.40
CA VAL A 339 -4.37 -5.13 2.84
C VAL A 339 -4.22 -3.65 3.20
N LYS A 340 -3.35 -2.90 2.49
CA LYS A 340 -3.00 -1.53 2.92
C LYS A 340 -3.95 -0.45 2.43
N LYS A 341 -4.69 -0.70 1.33
CA LYS A 341 -5.58 0.31 0.74
C LYS A 341 -7.05 0.03 0.97
N LEU A 342 -7.45 -1.25 0.95
CA LEU A 342 -8.84 -1.65 1.10
C LEU A 342 -9.15 -2.18 2.52
N GLY A 343 -8.13 -2.38 3.39
CA GLY A 343 -8.31 -2.91 4.74
C GLY A 343 -8.86 -4.34 4.77
N GLY A 344 -8.69 -5.08 3.65
CA GLY A 344 -9.14 -6.46 3.47
C GLY A 344 -7.97 -7.46 3.53
N SER A 345 -8.18 -8.65 2.98
CA SER A 345 -7.13 -9.66 2.80
C SER A 345 -7.21 -10.31 1.42
N LEU A 346 -6.09 -10.90 0.99
CA LEU A 346 -6.00 -11.73 -0.21
C LEU A 346 -5.36 -13.05 0.17
N GLU A 347 -6.10 -14.13 -0.01
CA GLU A 347 -5.72 -15.49 0.39
C GLU A 347 -5.57 -16.39 -0.83
N LEU A 348 -4.69 -17.40 -0.73
CA LEU A 348 -4.45 -18.42 -1.74
C LEU A 348 -4.84 -19.78 -1.18
N GLU A 349 -5.66 -20.51 -1.95
CA GLU A 349 -5.88 -21.94 -1.84
C GLU A 349 -5.33 -22.60 -3.14
N SER A 350 -4.45 -23.56 -3.03
CA SER A 350 -3.87 -24.25 -4.19
C SER A 350 -3.82 -25.76 -3.99
N ALA A 351 -4.16 -26.47 -5.05
CA ALA A 351 -4.03 -27.94 -5.15
C ALA A 351 -3.26 -28.29 -6.43
N ALA A 352 -3.00 -29.58 -6.66
CA ALA A 352 -2.19 -30.02 -7.79
C ALA A 352 -2.63 -29.52 -9.18
N ASN A 353 -3.97 -29.33 -9.36
CA ASN A 353 -4.55 -28.92 -10.63
C ASN A 353 -5.53 -27.75 -10.47
N SER A 354 -5.39 -26.95 -9.43
CA SER A 354 -6.25 -25.78 -9.25
C SER A 354 -5.59 -24.71 -8.39
N THR A 355 -5.86 -23.46 -8.74
CA THR A 355 -5.49 -22.29 -7.93
C THR A 355 -6.74 -21.50 -7.65
N LYS A 356 -6.89 -21.00 -6.43
CA LYS A 356 -7.98 -20.10 -6.06
C LYS A 356 -7.45 -18.98 -5.19
N PHE A 357 -7.60 -17.75 -5.66
CA PHE A 357 -7.36 -16.56 -4.89
C PHE A 357 -8.69 -15.99 -4.39
N THR A 358 -8.78 -15.67 -3.12
CA THR A 358 -9.97 -15.06 -2.52
C THR A 358 -9.62 -13.70 -1.93
N LEU A 359 -10.30 -12.67 -2.43
CA LEU A 359 -10.25 -11.29 -1.93
C LEU A 359 -11.39 -11.08 -0.94
N PHE A 360 -11.06 -10.74 0.31
CA PHE A 360 -12.02 -10.39 1.34
C PHE A 360 -12.10 -8.88 1.50
N LEU A 361 -13.32 -8.32 1.46
CA LEU A 361 -13.58 -6.88 1.54
C LEU A 361 -14.63 -6.59 2.59
N GLY A 362 -14.34 -5.65 3.52
CA GLY A 362 -15.28 -5.10 4.48
C GLY A 362 -15.77 -3.72 4.06
N GLU A 363 -16.84 -3.24 4.65
CA GLU A 363 -17.25 -1.84 4.56
C GLU A 363 -16.20 -0.97 5.25
N ILE A 364 -15.71 0.10 4.57
CA ILE A 364 -14.78 1.10 5.12
C ILE A 364 -15.59 2.25 5.72
#